data_351801dc27e2686a2c66795f3f054f0b
#
_entry.id   351801dc27e2686a2c66795f3f054f0b
#
_cell.length_a   1.000
_cell.length_b   1.000
_cell.length_c   1.000
_cell.angle_alpha   90.00
_cell.angle_beta   90.00
_cell.angle_gamma   90.00
#
_symmetry.space_group_name_H-M   'P 1'
#
loop_
_entity.id
_entity.type
_entity.pdbx_description
1 polymer ?
#
loop_
_entity_poly.entity_id
_entity_poly.type
_entity_poly.pdbx_seq_one_letter_code
_entity_poly.pdbx_strand_id
1 'polypeptide(L)'
;MNKKLIISLSILCVVIAVYLLNSHFQKTYNSSSKNLMNITEEGLKKIIIQSGQEAIELIKEDSVWNIAGNDTLKIKEQVINRFFDIASKIEIQNTMTSNKEKWSKYNVDDSSGVHLALIDMDDKTINYYVFGRSKTDFTRCYARINQENEVYLLSENIIYNLQSNPTFAAFS
;
A
#
# COMPACT_ATOMS: atom_id res chain seq x y z
N MET A 1 15.48 -57.48 -1.60
CA MET A 1 15.70 -56.08 -1.23
C MET A 1 15.56 -55.95 0.28
N ASN A 2 16.56 -55.40 0.99
CA ASN A 2 16.56 -55.34 2.46
C ASN A 2 15.41 -54.47 2.98
N LYS A 3 14.57 -55.00 3.90
CA LYS A 3 13.45 -54.27 4.52
C LYS A 3 13.86 -52.87 5.05
N LYS A 4 15.07 -52.77 5.60
CA LYS A 4 15.65 -51.49 6.09
C LYS A 4 15.87 -50.48 4.98
N LEU A 5 16.24 -50.93 3.77
CA LEU A 5 16.46 -50.08 2.60
C LEU A 5 15.16 -49.54 2.04
N ILE A 6 14.07 -50.34 2.06
CA ILE A 6 12.73 -49.90 1.64
C ILE A 6 12.21 -48.84 2.61
N ILE A 7 12.36 -49.02 3.92
CA ILE A 7 11.92 -48.06 4.94
C ILE A 7 12.68 -46.72 4.79
N SER A 8 14.02 -46.79 4.61
CA SER A 8 14.84 -45.61 4.41
C SER A 8 14.43 -44.83 3.14
N LEU A 9 14.14 -45.52 2.03
CA LEU A 9 13.71 -44.92 0.78
C LEU A 9 12.33 -44.28 0.93
N SER A 10 11.39 -44.93 1.66
CA SER A 10 10.06 -44.38 1.92
C SER A 10 10.11 -43.07 2.72
N ILE A 11 10.96 -43.02 3.77
CA ILE A 11 11.15 -41.82 4.57
C ILE A 11 11.72 -40.68 3.70
N LEU A 12 12.71 -40.98 2.86
CA LEU A 12 13.30 -40.01 1.95
C LEU A 12 12.24 -39.43 0.98
N CYS A 13 11.39 -40.27 0.41
CA CYS A 13 10.28 -39.83 -0.49
C CYS A 13 9.30 -38.90 0.24
N VAL A 14 8.93 -39.20 1.49
CA VAL A 14 8.04 -38.34 2.29
C VAL A 14 8.68 -36.99 2.56
N VAL A 15 9.97 -36.95 2.95
CA VAL A 15 10.70 -35.72 3.19
C VAL A 15 10.78 -34.85 1.92
N ILE A 16 11.05 -35.48 0.76
CA ILE A 16 11.08 -34.78 -0.52
C ILE A 16 9.68 -34.23 -0.87
N ALA A 17 8.64 -35.02 -0.66
CA ALA A 17 7.25 -34.58 -0.94
C ALA A 17 6.85 -33.40 -0.06
N VAL A 18 7.17 -33.43 1.25
CA VAL A 18 6.92 -32.31 2.18
C VAL A 18 7.72 -31.08 1.77
N TYR A 19 8.99 -31.24 1.38
CA TYR A 19 9.83 -30.15 0.89
C TYR A 19 9.25 -29.50 -0.39
N LEU A 20 8.81 -30.31 -1.36
CA LEU A 20 8.24 -29.82 -2.60
C LEU A 20 6.90 -29.11 -2.37
N LEU A 21 6.04 -29.63 -1.48
CA LEU A 21 4.81 -28.98 -1.08
C LEU A 21 5.08 -27.63 -0.41
N ASN A 22 5.99 -27.62 0.56
CA ASN A 22 6.36 -26.37 1.24
C ASN A 22 6.98 -25.34 0.28
N SER A 23 7.85 -25.80 -0.63
CA SER A 23 8.45 -24.94 -1.67
C SER A 23 7.40 -24.39 -2.65
N HIS A 24 6.35 -25.17 -2.98
CA HIS A 24 5.26 -24.71 -3.82
C HIS A 24 4.42 -23.64 -3.11
N PHE A 25 4.13 -23.84 -1.81
CA PHE A 25 3.44 -22.81 -1.00
C PHE A 25 4.28 -21.55 -0.84
N GLN A 26 5.60 -21.66 -0.63
CA GLN A 26 6.49 -20.50 -0.54
C GLN A 26 6.60 -19.72 -1.86
N LYS A 27 6.58 -20.37 -3.02
CA LYS A 27 6.56 -19.69 -4.32
C LYS A 27 5.27 -18.90 -4.58
N THR A 28 4.16 -19.35 -4.01
CA THR A 28 2.88 -18.61 -4.09
C THR A 28 2.90 -17.35 -3.21
N TYR A 29 3.75 -17.32 -2.16
CA TYR A 29 4.00 -16.14 -1.32
C TYR A 29 5.03 -15.17 -1.89
N ASN A 30 5.93 -15.62 -2.76
CA ASN A 30 6.79 -14.74 -3.56
C ASN A 30 6.01 -14.26 -4.79
N SER A 31 5.03 -13.40 -4.54
CA SER A 31 4.28 -12.77 -5.62
C SER A 31 5.24 -11.98 -6.52
N SER A 32 5.09 -12.17 -7.82
CA SER A 32 5.53 -11.19 -8.80
C SER A 32 5.20 -9.80 -8.27
N SER A 33 6.18 -8.92 -8.20
CA SER A 33 5.99 -7.54 -7.77
C SER A 33 4.82 -6.96 -8.57
N LYS A 34 3.76 -6.59 -7.87
CA LYS A 34 2.55 -6.02 -8.45
C LYS A 34 2.50 -4.56 -8.02
N ASN A 35 2.38 -3.66 -8.97
CA ASN A 35 2.17 -2.26 -8.65
C ASN A 35 0.96 -2.12 -7.72
N LEU A 36 1.14 -1.40 -6.63
CA LEU A 36 0.06 -1.13 -5.68
C LEU A 36 -1.01 -0.25 -6.33
N MET A 37 -0.57 0.80 -7.01
CA MET A 37 -1.43 1.79 -7.64
C MET A 37 -1.19 1.79 -9.15
N ASN A 38 -2.27 1.59 -9.90
CA ASN A 38 -2.24 1.76 -11.35
C ASN A 38 -3.12 2.97 -11.69
N ILE A 39 -2.60 4.15 -11.35
CA ILE A 39 -3.30 5.43 -11.47
C ILE A 39 -2.54 6.38 -12.36
N THR A 40 -3.27 7.14 -13.15
CA THR A 40 -2.77 8.30 -13.88
C THR A 40 -3.43 9.56 -13.37
N GLU A 41 -2.72 10.67 -13.44
CA GLU A 41 -3.23 11.95 -12.99
C GLU A 41 -4.48 12.39 -13.75
N GLU A 42 -4.57 12.04 -15.04
CA GLU A 42 -5.69 12.46 -15.91
C GLU A 42 -7.03 11.83 -15.50
N GLY A 43 -6.99 10.64 -14.90
CA GLY A 43 -8.19 9.92 -14.45
C GLY A 43 -8.74 10.39 -13.10
N LEU A 44 -8.05 11.33 -12.42
CA LEU A 44 -8.41 11.76 -11.08
C LEU A 44 -8.98 13.19 -11.08
N LYS A 45 -10.08 13.34 -10.36
CA LYS A 45 -10.69 14.64 -10.02
C LYS A 45 -10.26 15.12 -8.64
N LYS A 46 -10.13 14.18 -7.68
CA LYS A 46 -9.92 14.51 -6.28
C LYS A 46 -9.05 13.48 -5.57
N ILE A 47 -8.24 13.96 -4.63
CA ILE A 47 -7.43 13.16 -3.72
C ILE A 47 -7.75 13.62 -2.30
N ILE A 48 -8.14 12.69 -1.42
CA ILE A 48 -8.36 12.99 0.00
C ILE A 48 -7.30 12.25 0.81
N ILE A 49 -6.59 12.98 1.67
CA ILE A 49 -5.59 12.45 2.59
C ILE A 49 -6.04 12.78 4.00
N GLN A 50 -6.12 11.76 4.87
CA GLN A 50 -6.47 11.93 6.27
C GLN A 50 -5.46 11.22 7.17
N SER A 51 -5.01 11.91 8.22
CA SER A 51 -4.15 11.34 9.25
C SER A 51 -4.63 11.82 10.62
N GLY A 52 -5.15 10.89 11.42
CA GLY A 52 -5.80 11.21 12.69
C GLY A 52 -7.03 12.10 12.47
N GLN A 53 -7.02 13.31 13.06
CA GLN A 53 -8.11 14.28 12.94
C GLN A 53 -7.90 15.30 11.82
N GLU A 54 -6.72 15.31 11.19
CA GLU A 54 -6.39 16.21 10.09
C GLU A 54 -6.74 15.57 8.75
N ALA A 55 -7.39 16.32 7.87
CA ALA A 55 -7.71 15.90 6.52
C ALA A 55 -7.43 17.05 5.54
N ILE A 56 -6.93 16.70 4.37
CA ILE A 56 -6.78 17.62 3.24
C ILE A 56 -7.48 17.01 2.02
N GLU A 57 -8.19 17.84 1.32
CA GLU A 57 -8.84 17.50 0.06
C GLU A 57 -8.20 18.30 -1.07
N LEU A 58 -7.63 17.59 -2.04
CA LEU A 58 -7.04 18.16 -3.23
C LEU A 58 -8.01 17.99 -4.39
N ILE A 59 -8.34 19.07 -5.08
CA ILE A 59 -9.27 19.08 -6.22
C ILE A 59 -8.52 19.54 -7.46
N LYS A 60 -8.72 18.84 -8.57
CA LYS A 60 -8.18 19.22 -9.87
C LYS A 60 -9.18 20.11 -10.63
N GLU A 61 -8.79 21.34 -10.90
CA GLU A 61 -9.55 22.30 -11.69
C GLU A 61 -8.66 22.85 -12.80
N ASP A 62 -9.12 22.83 -14.02
CA ASP A 62 -8.37 23.32 -15.20
C ASP A 62 -6.92 22.80 -15.27
N SER A 63 -6.72 21.51 -14.96
CA SER A 63 -5.41 20.82 -14.90
C SER A 63 -4.48 21.28 -13.75
N VAL A 64 -4.97 22.08 -12.80
CA VAL A 64 -4.23 22.54 -11.64
C VAL A 64 -4.82 21.94 -10.36
N TRP A 65 -3.96 21.43 -9.48
CA TRP A 65 -4.37 20.94 -8.19
C TRP A 65 -4.47 22.06 -7.16
N ASN A 66 -5.63 22.17 -6.52
CA ASN A 66 -5.93 23.16 -5.49
C ASN A 66 -6.30 22.45 -4.17
N ILE A 67 -6.14 23.15 -3.05
CA ILE A 67 -6.59 22.68 -1.74
C ILE A 67 -8.03 23.15 -1.54
N ALA A 68 -8.96 22.23 -1.34
CA ALA A 68 -10.35 22.56 -1.10
C ALA A 68 -10.53 23.46 0.13
N GLY A 69 -11.34 24.49 0.00
CA GLY A 69 -11.61 25.43 1.10
C GLY A 69 -10.45 26.36 1.45
N ASN A 70 -9.41 26.43 0.60
CA ASN A 70 -8.28 27.33 0.82
C ASN A 70 -7.77 27.95 -0.49
N ASP A 71 -8.40 29.03 -0.91
CA ASP A 71 -8.08 29.72 -2.17
C ASP A 71 -6.71 30.41 -2.17
N THR A 72 -6.10 30.57 -1.00
CA THR A 72 -4.80 31.28 -0.85
C THR A 72 -3.59 30.34 -0.93
N LEU A 73 -3.77 29.05 -0.65
CA LEU A 73 -2.70 28.05 -0.67
C LEU A 73 -2.78 27.25 -1.98
N LYS A 74 -1.75 27.38 -2.79
CA LYS A 74 -1.58 26.57 -4.00
C LYS A 74 -0.60 25.44 -3.74
N ILE A 75 -0.95 24.26 -4.21
CA ILE A 75 -0.02 23.12 -4.15
C ILE A 75 1.07 23.36 -5.19
N LYS A 76 2.32 23.12 -4.77
CA LYS A 76 3.43 23.11 -5.72
C LYS A 76 3.30 21.92 -6.66
N GLU A 77 3.43 22.16 -7.94
CA GLU A 77 3.42 21.13 -8.98
C GLU A 77 4.41 19.98 -8.69
N GLN A 78 5.57 20.32 -8.12
CA GLN A 78 6.59 19.34 -7.73
C GLN A 78 6.09 18.33 -6.67
N VAL A 79 5.21 18.74 -5.75
CA VAL A 79 4.64 17.86 -4.72
C VAL A 79 3.70 16.84 -5.36
N ILE A 80 2.85 17.30 -6.27
CA ILE A 80 1.93 16.45 -7.02
C ILE A 80 2.68 15.49 -7.94
N ASN A 81 3.63 16.00 -8.71
CA ASN A 81 4.44 15.18 -9.63
C ASN A 81 5.18 14.09 -8.86
N ARG A 82 5.75 14.41 -7.70
CA ARG A 82 6.43 13.44 -6.84
C ARG A 82 5.47 12.37 -6.29
N PHE A 83 4.25 12.77 -5.89
CA PHE A 83 3.23 11.81 -5.46
C PHE A 83 2.92 10.80 -6.57
N PHE A 84 2.63 11.26 -7.80
CA PHE A 84 2.32 10.38 -8.92
C PHE A 84 3.53 9.53 -9.35
N ASP A 85 4.74 10.06 -9.31
CA ASP A 85 5.96 9.31 -9.61
C ASP A 85 6.15 8.14 -8.64
N ILE A 86 5.98 8.34 -7.34
CA ILE A 86 6.06 7.26 -6.35
C ILE A 86 4.86 6.31 -6.49
N ALA A 87 3.65 6.83 -6.62
CA ALA A 87 2.43 6.03 -6.73
C ALA A 87 2.48 5.08 -7.94
N SER A 88 3.09 5.49 -9.04
CA SER A 88 3.24 4.67 -10.25
C SER A 88 4.29 3.55 -10.11
N LYS A 89 5.25 3.68 -9.19
CA LYS A 89 6.37 2.75 -9.01
C LYS A 89 6.26 1.85 -7.79
N ILE A 90 5.41 2.24 -6.82
CA ILE A 90 5.30 1.51 -5.56
C ILE A 90 4.72 0.11 -5.77
N GLU A 91 5.42 -0.89 -5.27
CA GLU A 91 5.10 -2.30 -5.47
C GLU A 91 4.75 -3.01 -4.16
N ILE A 92 3.85 -3.98 -4.27
CA ILE A 92 3.58 -4.94 -3.21
C ILE A 92 4.73 -5.96 -3.19
N GLN A 93 5.43 -6.04 -2.06
CA GLN A 93 6.50 -7.02 -1.87
C GLN A 93 6.01 -8.31 -1.23
N ASN A 94 5.29 -8.20 -0.12
CA ASN A 94 4.83 -9.36 0.65
C ASN A 94 3.47 -9.10 1.29
N THR A 95 2.67 -10.15 1.44
CA THR A 95 1.49 -10.14 2.31
C THR A 95 1.93 -10.41 3.75
N MET A 96 1.66 -9.49 4.65
CA MET A 96 2.04 -9.56 6.06
C MET A 96 1.03 -10.31 6.90
N THR A 97 -0.25 -10.18 6.57
CA THR A 97 -1.37 -10.87 7.24
C THR A 97 -2.65 -10.73 6.41
N SER A 98 -3.56 -11.70 6.56
CA SER A 98 -4.95 -11.63 6.07
C SER A 98 -5.94 -11.57 7.24
N ASN A 99 -5.46 -11.35 8.48
CA ASN A 99 -6.30 -11.28 9.67
C ASN A 99 -6.52 -9.82 10.07
N LYS A 100 -7.78 -9.37 10.02
CA LYS A 100 -8.23 -8.03 10.39
C LYS A 100 -7.82 -7.63 11.82
N GLU A 101 -7.82 -8.58 12.76
CA GLU A 101 -7.43 -8.31 14.16
C GLU A 101 -5.97 -7.84 14.31
N LYS A 102 -5.14 -8.04 13.28
CA LYS A 102 -3.73 -7.63 13.26
C LYS A 102 -3.49 -6.26 12.60
N TRP A 103 -4.53 -5.57 12.14
CA TRP A 103 -4.37 -4.26 11.49
C TRP A 103 -3.65 -3.23 12.37
N SER A 104 -3.99 -3.18 13.66
CA SER A 104 -3.32 -2.28 14.62
C SER A 104 -1.83 -2.57 14.79
N LYS A 105 -1.41 -3.83 14.64
CA LYS A 105 0.00 -4.21 14.69
C LYS A 105 0.81 -3.54 13.57
N TYR A 106 0.18 -3.33 12.41
CA TYR A 106 0.78 -2.73 11.23
C TYR A 106 0.41 -1.25 11.05
N ASN A 107 -0.31 -0.66 12.02
CA ASN A 107 -0.81 0.72 11.98
C ASN A 107 -1.66 1.01 10.71
N VAL A 108 -2.45 0.05 10.26
CA VAL A 108 -3.37 0.18 9.11
C VAL A 108 -4.85 0.09 9.53
N ASP A 109 -5.12 0.22 10.83
CA ASP A 109 -6.47 0.38 11.34
C ASP A 109 -7.00 1.81 11.10
N ASP A 110 -8.30 2.00 11.31
CA ASP A 110 -8.98 3.24 10.99
C ASP A 110 -8.57 4.43 11.89
N SER A 111 -7.86 4.19 12.98
CA SER A 111 -7.44 5.24 13.92
C SER A 111 -5.98 5.65 13.79
N SER A 112 -5.09 4.73 13.39
CA SER A 112 -3.64 4.95 13.38
C SER A 112 -3.04 5.08 11.98
N GLY A 113 -3.77 4.69 10.94
CA GLY A 113 -3.32 4.74 9.55
C GLY A 113 -3.38 6.13 8.93
N VAL A 114 -2.64 6.31 7.83
CA VAL A 114 -2.82 7.43 6.91
C VAL A 114 -3.72 6.97 5.77
N HIS A 115 -4.87 7.60 5.64
CA HIS A 115 -5.90 7.25 4.69
C HIS A 115 -5.73 8.05 3.40
N LEU A 116 -5.87 7.40 2.27
CA LEU A 116 -5.82 7.99 0.94
C LEU A 116 -7.02 7.50 0.14
N ALA A 117 -7.91 8.41 -0.24
CA ALA A 117 -8.99 8.13 -1.18
C ALA A 117 -8.70 8.80 -2.52
N LEU A 118 -8.86 8.05 -3.60
CA LEU A 118 -8.73 8.51 -4.98
C LEU A 118 -10.10 8.53 -5.64
N ILE A 119 -10.49 9.66 -6.18
CA ILE A 119 -11.82 9.91 -6.71
C ILE A 119 -11.70 10.30 -8.18
N ASP A 120 -12.48 9.65 -9.02
CA ASP A 120 -12.49 9.87 -10.47
C ASP A 120 -13.32 11.10 -10.89
N MET A 121 -13.41 11.31 -12.19
CA MET A 121 -14.15 12.42 -12.79
C MET A 121 -15.67 12.32 -12.59
N ASP A 122 -16.20 11.13 -12.27
CA ASP A 122 -17.61 10.84 -11.98
C ASP A 122 -17.94 10.92 -10.47
N ASP A 123 -17.04 11.46 -9.65
CA ASP A 123 -17.15 11.54 -8.19
C ASP A 123 -17.23 10.16 -7.48
N LYS A 124 -16.70 9.11 -8.11
CA LYS A 124 -16.62 7.78 -7.51
C LYS A 124 -15.26 7.54 -6.90
N THR A 125 -15.23 6.97 -5.69
CA THR A 125 -13.99 6.48 -5.09
C THR A 125 -13.54 5.24 -5.86
N ILE A 126 -12.46 5.36 -6.63
CA ILE A 126 -11.89 4.26 -7.41
C ILE A 126 -10.98 3.38 -6.55
N ASN A 127 -10.25 3.99 -5.61
CA ASN A 127 -9.39 3.28 -4.68
C ASN A 127 -9.34 3.99 -3.33
N TYR A 128 -9.21 3.18 -2.28
CA TYR A 128 -9.02 3.62 -0.92
C TYR A 128 -7.90 2.81 -0.28
N TYR A 129 -6.90 3.50 0.23
CA TYR A 129 -5.73 2.90 0.87
C TYR A 129 -5.61 3.38 2.31
N VAL A 130 -5.14 2.50 3.18
CA VAL A 130 -4.71 2.86 4.53
C VAL A 130 -3.26 2.47 4.69
N PHE A 131 -2.39 3.44 4.88
CA PHE A 131 -0.95 3.24 5.03
C PHE A 131 -0.53 3.25 6.48
N GLY A 132 0.30 2.28 6.85
CA GLY A 132 0.85 2.13 8.19
C GLY A 132 2.36 2.25 8.22
N ARG A 133 2.89 3.00 9.20
CA ARG A 133 4.33 3.17 9.36
C ARG A 133 4.97 1.88 9.88
N SER A 134 6.06 1.46 9.25
CA SER A 134 6.92 0.42 9.84
C SER A 134 7.69 1.00 11.03
N LYS A 135 7.77 0.23 12.12
CA LYS A 135 8.51 0.60 13.33
C LYS A 135 10.00 0.26 13.24
N THR A 136 10.38 -0.59 12.31
CA THR A 136 11.74 -1.14 12.18
C THR A 136 12.44 -0.75 10.89
N ASP A 137 11.67 -0.41 9.86
CA ASP A 137 12.20 -0.04 8.54
C ASP A 137 11.46 1.21 8.03
N PHE A 138 12.11 2.37 8.14
CA PHE A 138 11.54 3.65 7.74
C PHE A 138 11.53 3.87 6.23
N THR A 139 12.21 3.03 5.47
CA THR A 139 12.24 3.10 4.00
C THR A 139 11.02 2.46 3.36
N ARG A 140 10.28 1.64 4.10
CA ARG A 140 9.08 0.91 3.65
C ARG A 140 7.89 1.18 4.56
N CYS A 141 6.70 0.94 4.06
CA CYS A 141 5.46 1.04 4.84
C CYS A 141 4.55 -0.15 4.54
N TYR A 142 3.49 -0.24 5.33
CA TYR A 142 2.42 -1.21 5.12
C TYR A 142 1.25 -0.55 4.41
N ALA A 143 0.44 -1.34 3.70
CA ALA A 143 -0.81 -0.87 3.12
C ALA A 143 -1.92 -1.89 3.26
N ARG A 144 -3.14 -1.39 3.43
CA ARG A 144 -4.40 -2.09 3.24
C ARG A 144 -5.15 -1.43 2.09
N ILE A 145 -5.82 -2.22 1.26
CA ILE A 145 -6.49 -1.75 0.04
C ILE A 145 -7.99 -1.95 0.19
N ASN A 146 -8.78 -0.92 -0.02
CA ASN A 146 -10.24 -0.96 0.02
C ASN A 146 -10.78 -1.68 1.28
N GLN A 147 -11.66 -2.67 1.09
CA GLN A 147 -12.25 -3.50 2.14
C GLN A 147 -11.53 -4.84 2.33
N GLU A 148 -10.35 -5.03 1.72
CA GLU A 148 -9.57 -6.25 1.87
C GLU A 148 -9.06 -6.40 3.31
N ASN A 149 -8.93 -7.65 3.76
CA ASN A 149 -8.37 -7.95 5.08
C ASN A 149 -6.84 -8.00 5.06
N GLU A 150 -6.27 -8.14 3.87
CA GLU A 150 -4.85 -8.28 3.62
C GLU A 150 -4.10 -6.98 3.96
N VAL A 151 -2.95 -7.15 4.60
CA VAL A 151 -1.96 -6.10 4.83
C VAL A 151 -0.72 -6.44 4.04
N TYR A 152 -0.26 -5.52 3.25
CA TYR A 152 0.90 -5.66 2.37
C TYR A 152 2.09 -4.86 2.87
N LEU A 153 3.30 -5.39 2.69
CA LEU A 153 4.54 -4.63 2.79
C LEU A 153 4.84 -4.04 1.41
N LEU A 154 5.12 -2.76 1.36
CA LEU A 154 5.43 -2.04 0.13
C LEU A 154 6.93 -1.87 -0.08
N SER A 155 7.33 -1.63 -1.35
CA SER A 155 8.72 -1.39 -1.74
C SER A 155 9.28 -0.09 -1.19
N GLU A 156 8.43 0.92 -1.00
CA GLU A 156 8.80 2.27 -0.57
C GLU A 156 7.84 2.82 0.49
N ASN A 157 8.25 3.89 1.17
CA ASN A 157 7.42 4.58 2.15
C ASN A 157 6.78 5.83 1.55
N ILE A 158 5.57 5.68 1.02
CA ILE A 158 4.80 6.79 0.43
C ILE A 158 4.28 7.78 1.49
N ILE A 159 4.21 7.40 2.76
CA ILE A 159 3.59 8.21 3.84
C ILE A 159 4.24 9.60 3.94
N TYR A 160 5.54 9.73 3.65
CA TYR A 160 6.23 11.01 3.65
C TYR A 160 5.71 11.99 2.59
N ASN A 161 5.04 11.47 1.56
CA ASN A 161 4.43 12.25 0.49
C ASN A 161 2.93 12.51 0.71
N LEU A 162 2.33 11.89 1.77
CA LEU A 162 0.93 12.01 2.13
C LEU A 162 0.80 12.96 3.33
N GLN A 163 0.89 14.26 3.07
CA GLN A 163 0.76 15.27 4.12
C GLN A 163 -0.70 15.70 4.23
N SER A 164 -1.29 15.52 5.41
CA SER A 164 -2.66 15.97 5.71
C SER A 164 -2.75 17.43 6.15
N ASN A 165 -1.61 18.09 6.38
CA ASN A 165 -1.56 19.50 6.77
C ASN A 165 -1.46 20.39 5.53
N PRO A 166 -2.45 21.28 5.28
CA PRO A 166 -2.46 22.16 4.10
C PRO A 166 -1.24 23.05 3.98
N THR A 167 -0.76 23.58 5.10
CA THR A 167 0.42 24.48 5.12
C THR A 167 1.66 23.75 4.64
N PHE A 168 1.85 22.49 5.04
CA PHE A 168 3.00 21.70 4.63
C PHE A 168 2.94 21.34 3.14
N ALA A 169 1.76 20.95 2.65
CA ALA A 169 1.55 20.65 1.22
C ALA A 169 1.82 21.86 0.30
N ALA A 170 1.61 23.09 0.81
CA ALA A 170 1.85 24.33 0.07
C ALA A 170 3.30 24.81 0.11
N PHE A 171 4.07 24.50 1.18
CA PHE A 171 5.40 25.05 1.43
C PHE A 171 6.56 24.03 1.36
N SER A 172 6.26 22.72 1.20
CA SER A 172 7.30 21.66 1.15
C SER A 172 8.00 21.53 -0.19
#